data_dbe1d22d7bf51b08de0cfd3606826c49
#
_entry.id   dbe1d22d7bf51b08de0cfd3606826c49
#
_cell.length_a   1.000
_cell.length_b   1.000
_cell.length_c   1.000
_cell.angle_alpha   90.00
_cell.angle_beta   90.00
_cell.angle_gamma   90.00
#
_symmetry.space_group_name_H-M   'P 1'
#
loop_
_entity.id
_entity.type
_entity.pdbx_description
1 polymer ?
#
loop_
_entity_poly.entity_id
_entity_poly.type
_entity_poly.pdbx_seq_one_letter_code
_entity_poly.pdbx_strand_id
1 'polypeptide(L)'
;MLSRDTLDAHAQDTPPAFTAEPMSDEAIALLGYQRTKQISPASRKAWEAGNPAPLRQEARERRDTIFAGALAEMWPEYLPLRTFLNDHGIAPKSVIDIGCGQALPDLFLHHDFKPRFTLVDIEQTDDQYHAWANTGAGYASLDQAAALLHGNGAAKTKVRPINPGKSPGAMTGLKADLLVSFYSCGFHYPVDDYAELMVATLQAGGTVCLDLRKRYLRRDPDTLARVLAAGRRTDLFEDPRSFRVALHGG
;
A
#
# COMPACT_ATOMS: atom_id res chain seq x y z
N MET A 1 -2.94 19.10 -9.44
CA MET A 1 -2.80 18.57 -8.07
C MET A 1 -4.21 18.39 -7.50
N LEU A 2 -4.61 17.17 -7.17
CA LEU A 2 -5.92 16.88 -6.61
C LEU A 2 -5.88 17.12 -5.09
N SER A 3 -6.91 17.77 -4.53
CA SER A 3 -7.13 17.84 -3.09
C SER A 3 -7.95 16.63 -2.62
N ARG A 4 -8.02 16.39 -1.30
CA ARG A 4 -8.86 15.32 -0.75
C ARG A 4 -10.34 15.52 -1.10
N ASP A 5 -10.81 16.77 -1.11
CA ASP A 5 -12.17 17.12 -1.52
C ASP A 5 -12.43 16.77 -3.00
N THR A 6 -11.40 16.85 -3.84
CA THR A 6 -11.49 16.44 -5.25
C THR A 6 -11.49 14.92 -5.39
N LEU A 7 -10.77 14.19 -4.53
CA LEU A 7 -10.83 12.71 -4.48
C LEU A 7 -12.21 12.24 -4.04
N ASP A 8 -12.81 12.89 -3.05
CA ASP A 8 -14.18 12.59 -2.60
C ASP A 8 -15.22 12.88 -3.69
N ALA A 9 -14.97 13.87 -4.57
CA ALA A 9 -15.81 14.14 -5.74
C ALA A 9 -15.68 13.08 -6.85
N HIS A 10 -14.50 12.44 -6.98
CA HIS A 10 -14.29 11.28 -7.87
C HIS A 10 -14.77 9.96 -7.27
N ALA A 11 -15.17 9.93 -5.99
CA ALA A 11 -15.75 8.76 -5.32
C ALA A 11 -17.11 8.30 -5.90
N GLN A 12 -17.58 8.90 -7.00
CA GLN A 12 -18.76 8.42 -7.73
C GLN A 12 -18.48 7.15 -8.56
N ASP A 13 -17.20 6.81 -8.82
CA ASP A 13 -16.83 5.55 -9.44
C ASP A 13 -16.82 4.46 -8.37
N THR A 14 -17.73 3.52 -8.47
CA THR A 14 -17.76 2.34 -7.61
C THR A 14 -16.50 1.50 -7.86
N PRO A 15 -15.77 1.06 -6.81
CA PRO A 15 -14.63 0.18 -7.01
C PRO A 15 -15.07 -1.13 -7.69
N PRO A 16 -14.18 -1.76 -8.47
CA PRO A 16 -14.40 -3.10 -9.00
C PRO A 16 -14.79 -4.08 -7.87
N ALA A 17 -15.65 -5.03 -8.19
CA ALA A 17 -16.05 -6.06 -7.22
C ALA A 17 -14.92 -7.08 -7.03
N PHE A 18 -14.54 -7.29 -5.76
CA PHE A 18 -13.58 -8.31 -5.34
C PHE A 18 -14.17 -9.17 -4.23
N THR A 19 -13.63 -10.38 -4.03
CA THR A 19 -14.05 -11.27 -2.97
C THR A 19 -13.09 -11.26 -1.78
N ALA A 20 -13.64 -11.26 -0.56
CA ALA A 20 -12.91 -11.44 0.68
C ALA A 20 -12.72 -12.91 1.07
N GLU A 21 -13.29 -13.85 0.30
CA GLU A 21 -13.31 -15.28 0.63
C GLU A 21 -11.91 -15.84 0.95
N PRO A 22 -10.81 -15.43 0.27
CA PRO A 22 -9.46 -15.93 0.58
C PRO A 22 -8.87 -15.42 1.89
N MET A 23 -9.46 -14.38 2.51
CA MET A 23 -8.94 -13.79 3.74
C MET A 23 -9.40 -14.58 4.96
N SER A 24 -8.51 -14.75 5.94
CA SER A 24 -8.88 -15.26 7.26
C SER A 24 -9.67 -14.23 8.09
N ASP A 25 -10.35 -14.69 9.14
CA ASP A 25 -11.04 -13.79 10.08
C ASP A 25 -10.08 -12.81 10.75
N GLU A 26 -8.85 -13.26 11.03
CA GLU A 26 -7.80 -12.39 11.58
C GLU A 26 -7.38 -11.32 10.58
N ALA A 27 -7.23 -11.66 9.30
CA ALA A 27 -6.90 -10.68 8.26
C ALA A 27 -8.00 -9.61 8.12
N ILE A 28 -9.28 -10.01 8.19
CA ILE A 28 -10.41 -9.06 8.19
C ILE A 28 -10.42 -8.21 9.46
N ALA A 29 -10.11 -8.77 10.63
CA ALA A 29 -10.02 -8.00 11.87
C ALA A 29 -8.90 -6.94 11.80
N LEU A 30 -7.72 -7.33 11.32
CA LEU A 30 -6.60 -6.41 11.12
C LEU A 30 -6.90 -5.35 10.05
N LEU A 31 -7.59 -5.71 8.97
CA LEU A 31 -8.07 -4.76 7.97
C LEU A 31 -9.02 -3.74 8.58
N GLY A 32 -10.00 -4.20 9.37
CA GLY A 32 -10.93 -3.35 10.09
C GLY A 32 -10.21 -2.42 11.08
N TYR A 33 -9.18 -2.91 11.77
CA TYR A 33 -8.36 -2.09 12.66
C TYR A 33 -7.54 -1.03 11.92
N GLN A 34 -7.03 -1.33 10.73
CA GLN A 34 -6.39 -0.33 9.86
C GLN A 34 -7.39 0.70 9.33
N ARG A 35 -8.62 0.26 9.03
CA ARG A 35 -9.71 1.08 8.46
C ARG A 35 -10.82 1.26 9.50
N THR A 36 -10.51 1.98 10.57
CA THR A 36 -11.35 2.06 11.79
C THR A 36 -12.78 2.57 11.57
N LYS A 37 -13.08 3.18 10.42
CA LYS A 37 -14.45 3.54 10.05
C LYS A 37 -15.33 2.32 9.74
N GLN A 38 -14.71 1.17 9.45
CA GLN A 38 -15.41 -0.05 9.07
C GLN A 38 -15.83 -0.91 10.27
N ILE A 39 -15.32 -0.61 11.46
CA ILE A 39 -15.57 -1.37 12.68
C ILE A 39 -16.25 -0.51 13.75
N SER A 40 -16.89 -1.16 14.73
CA SER A 40 -17.52 -0.48 15.83
C SER A 40 -16.50 0.17 16.77
N PRO A 41 -16.83 1.36 17.35
CA PRO A 41 -15.96 1.97 18.37
C PRO A 41 -15.69 1.06 19.58
N ALA A 42 -16.64 0.18 19.91
CA ALA A 42 -16.49 -0.78 21.02
C ALA A 42 -15.42 -1.84 20.71
N SER A 43 -15.46 -2.44 19.50
CA SER A 43 -14.47 -3.41 19.07
C SER A 43 -13.08 -2.79 18.94
N ARG A 44 -12.99 -1.57 18.41
CA ARG A 44 -11.73 -0.81 18.36
C ARG A 44 -11.14 -0.59 19.76
N LYS A 45 -11.96 -0.08 20.70
CA LYS A 45 -11.50 0.18 22.07
C LYS A 45 -11.07 -1.09 22.81
N ALA A 46 -11.79 -2.19 22.58
CA ALA A 46 -11.42 -3.49 23.16
C ALA A 46 -10.06 -3.98 22.63
N TRP A 47 -9.83 -3.88 21.32
CA TRP A 47 -8.56 -4.22 20.69
C TRP A 47 -7.39 -3.39 21.26
N GLU A 48 -7.56 -2.06 21.34
CA GLU A 48 -6.57 -1.15 21.94
C GLU A 48 -6.28 -1.45 23.42
N ALA A 49 -7.24 -2.07 24.12
CA ALA A 49 -7.09 -2.54 25.50
C ALA A 49 -6.52 -3.97 25.60
N GLY A 50 -6.08 -4.58 24.51
CA GLY A 50 -5.52 -5.93 24.48
C GLY A 50 -6.56 -7.06 24.47
N ASN A 51 -7.84 -6.75 24.23
CA ASN A 51 -8.90 -7.75 24.07
C ASN A 51 -9.34 -7.86 22.60
N PRO A 52 -8.79 -8.81 21.81
CA PRO A 52 -9.09 -8.94 20.38
C PRO A 52 -10.44 -9.63 20.10
N ALA A 53 -11.07 -10.27 21.08
CA ALA A 53 -12.24 -11.12 20.87
C ALA A 53 -13.44 -10.38 20.21
N PRO A 54 -13.84 -9.16 20.65
CA PRO A 54 -14.94 -8.44 20.02
C PRO A 54 -14.70 -8.11 18.54
N LEU A 55 -13.48 -7.68 18.21
CA LEU A 55 -13.12 -7.34 16.81
C LEU A 55 -13.08 -8.59 15.91
N ARG A 56 -12.55 -9.70 16.42
CA ARG A 56 -12.56 -10.99 15.70
C ARG A 56 -13.98 -11.50 15.45
N GLN A 57 -14.88 -11.31 16.41
CA GLN A 57 -16.29 -11.65 16.22
C GLN A 57 -16.93 -10.75 15.17
N GLU A 58 -16.76 -9.45 15.28
CA GLU A 58 -17.27 -8.48 14.29
C GLU A 58 -16.73 -8.77 12.88
N ALA A 59 -15.46 -9.15 12.76
CA ALA A 59 -14.82 -9.53 11.50
C ALA A 59 -15.50 -10.76 10.86
N ARG A 60 -15.89 -11.76 11.64
CA ARG A 60 -16.63 -12.92 11.14
C ARG A 60 -18.03 -12.56 10.67
N GLU A 61 -18.75 -11.76 11.47
CA GLU A 61 -20.15 -11.41 11.22
C GLU A 61 -20.31 -10.42 10.06
N ARG A 62 -19.32 -9.55 9.85
CA ARG A 62 -19.37 -8.42 8.91
C ARG A 62 -18.27 -8.45 7.87
N ARG A 63 -17.68 -9.63 7.61
CA ARG A 63 -16.55 -9.82 6.68
C ARG A 63 -16.67 -8.99 5.39
N ASP A 64 -17.74 -9.24 4.64
CA ASP A 64 -17.94 -8.61 3.33
C ASP A 64 -18.17 -7.10 3.45
N THR A 65 -18.86 -6.67 4.53
CA THR A 65 -19.08 -5.23 4.79
C THR A 65 -17.77 -4.50 5.10
N ILE A 66 -16.92 -5.10 5.98
CA ILE A 66 -15.63 -4.52 6.34
C ILE A 66 -14.72 -4.46 5.12
N PHE A 67 -14.68 -5.54 4.33
CA PHE A 67 -13.86 -5.60 3.13
C PHE A 67 -14.32 -4.61 2.06
N ALA A 68 -15.62 -4.59 1.74
CA ALA A 68 -16.19 -3.64 0.78
C ALA A 68 -15.97 -2.19 1.20
N GLY A 69 -16.15 -1.89 2.49
CA GLY A 69 -15.89 -0.57 3.04
C GLY A 69 -14.41 -0.15 2.94
N ALA A 70 -13.48 -1.09 3.20
CA ALA A 70 -12.05 -0.86 3.03
C ALA A 70 -11.67 -0.58 1.56
N LEU A 71 -12.26 -1.33 0.62
CA LEU A 71 -12.09 -1.09 -0.81
C LEU A 71 -12.65 0.27 -1.22
N ALA A 72 -13.83 0.65 -0.73
CA ALA A 72 -14.44 1.96 -1.01
C ALA A 72 -13.60 3.13 -0.48
N GLU A 73 -12.91 2.96 0.66
CA GLU A 73 -11.96 3.96 1.16
C GLU A 73 -10.67 4.02 0.31
N MET A 74 -10.20 2.86 -0.19
CA MET A 74 -8.93 2.75 -0.91
C MET A 74 -9.04 3.16 -2.37
N TRP A 75 -10.22 3.01 -2.97
CA TRP A 75 -10.45 3.30 -4.38
C TRP A 75 -10.13 4.75 -4.77
N PRO A 76 -10.69 5.79 -4.09
CA PRO A 76 -10.32 7.17 -4.40
C PRO A 76 -8.84 7.46 -4.16
N GLU A 77 -8.18 6.75 -3.24
CA GLU A 77 -6.74 6.87 -3.00
C GLU A 77 -5.91 6.26 -4.14
N TYR A 78 -6.42 5.24 -4.84
CA TYR A 78 -5.76 4.62 -6.00
C TYR A 78 -5.93 5.43 -7.30
N LEU A 79 -7.08 6.09 -7.50
CA LEU A 79 -7.42 6.77 -8.76
C LEU A 79 -6.35 7.77 -9.27
N PRO A 80 -5.67 8.58 -8.42
CA PRO A 80 -4.63 9.47 -8.90
C PRO A 80 -3.46 8.75 -9.57
N LEU A 81 -3.05 7.59 -9.05
CA LEU A 81 -2.02 6.77 -9.69
C LEU A 81 -2.53 6.18 -11.01
N ARG A 82 -3.75 5.64 -11.02
CA ARG A 82 -4.38 5.10 -12.23
C ARG A 82 -4.44 6.14 -13.35
N THR A 83 -4.89 7.34 -13.04
CA THR A 83 -4.96 8.46 -13.98
C THR A 83 -3.57 8.80 -14.52
N PHE A 84 -2.58 8.95 -13.63
CA PHE A 84 -1.21 9.21 -14.04
C PHE A 84 -0.66 8.14 -15.00
N LEU A 85 -0.84 6.86 -14.68
CA LEU A 85 -0.37 5.77 -15.52
C LEU A 85 -1.04 5.80 -16.92
N ASN A 86 -2.34 6.02 -16.97
CA ASN A 86 -3.09 6.09 -18.22
C ASN A 86 -2.68 7.31 -19.06
N ASP A 87 -2.56 8.49 -18.47
CA ASP A 87 -2.21 9.73 -19.16
C ASP A 87 -0.80 9.68 -19.75
N HIS A 88 0.10 8.89 -19.15
CA HIS A 88 1.47 8.70 -19.64
C HIS A 88 1.64 7.43 -20.49
N GLY A 89 0.57 6.68 -20.76
CA GLY A 89 0.63 5.43 -21.52
C GLY A 89 1.43 4.32 -20.83
N ILE A 90 1.53 4.35 -19.49
CA ILE A 90 2.31 3.40 -18.71
C ILE A 90 1.41 2.21 -18.34
N ALA A 91 1.73 1.04 -18.87
CA ALA A 91 1.08 -0.23 -18.53
C ALA A 91 2.10 -1.15 -17.85
N PRO A 92 2.24 -1.11 -16.53
CA PRO A 92 3.27 -1.84 -15.81
C PRO A 92 3.05 -3.36 -15.93
N LYS A 93 4.09 -4.09 -16.32
CA LYS A 93 4.12 -5.57 -16.39
C LYS A 93 4.65 -6.18 -15.10
N SER A 94 5.32 -5.37 -14.28
CA SER A 94 5.88 -5.74 -13.00
C SER A 94 5.70 -4.61 -11.99
N VAL A 95 5.26 -4.97 -10.77
CA VAL A 95 5.04 -4.05 -9.65
C VAL A 95 5.80 -4.56 -8.43
N ILE A 96 6.48 -3.66 -7.72
CA ILE A 96 6.97 -3.87 -6.36
C ILE A 96 6.14 -2.98 -5.44
N ASP A 97 5.46 -3.57 -4.45
CA ASP A 97 4.76 -2.81 -3.40
C ASP A 97 5.51 -2.95 -2.08
N ILE A 98 6.02 -1.81 -1.57
CA ILE A 98 6.77 -1.72 -0.32
C ILE A 98 5.83 -1.34 0.82
N GLY A 99 5.68 -2.24 1.77
CA GLY A 99 4.69 -2.14 2.85
C GLY A 99 3.30 -2.41 2.32
N CYS A 100 3.17 -3.48 1.54
CA CYS A 100 1.93 -3.85 0.85
C CYS A 100 0.75 -4.14 1.79
N GLY A 101 1.02 -4.42 3.07
CA GLY A 101 -0.01 -4.81 4.01
C GLY A 101 -0.83 -5.97 3.48
N GLN A 102 -2.13 -5.76 3.28
CA GLN A 102 -3.03 -6.77 2.72
C GLN A 102 -3.23 -6.66 1.20
N ALA A 103 -2.36 -5.91 0.50
CA ALA A 103 -2.36 -5.78 -0.96
C ALA A 103 -3.67 -5.25 -1.58
N LEU A 104 -4.41 -4.36 -0.87
CA LEU A 104 -5.64 -3.80 -1.42
C LEU A 104 -5.40 -2.94 -2.67
N PRO A 105 -4.38 -2.04 -2.70
CA PRO A 105 -4.06 -1.29 -3.92
C PRO A 105 -3.68 -2.21 -5.08
N ASP A 106 -3.04 -3.35 -4.77
CA ASP A 106 -2.62 -4.32 -5.77
C ASP A 106 -3.79 -5.05 -6.44
N LEU A 107 -4.95 -5.17 -5.75
CA LEU A 107 -6.17 -5.66 -6.39
C LEU A 107 -6.60 -4.75 -7.55
N PHE A 108 -6.55 -3.43 -7.35
CA PHE A 108 -6.89 -2.46 -8.40
C PHE A 108 -5.85 -2.48 -9.53
N LEU A 109 -4.56 -2.55 -9.18
CA LEU A 109 -3.49 -2.70 -10.18
C LEU A 109 -3.62 -4.02 -10.95
N HIS A 110 -4.03 -5.10 -10.27
CA HIS A 110 -4.29 -6.38 -10.93
C HIS A 110 -5.50 -6.30 -11.87
N HIS A 111 -6.57 -5.66 -11.45
CA HIS A 111 -7.76 -5.44 -12.27
C HIS A 111 -7.42 -4.70 -13.57
N ASP A 112 -6.67 -3.60 -13.45
CA ASP A 112 -6.41 -2.70 -14.58
C ASP A 112 -5.29 -3.20 -15.51
N PHE A 113 -4.20 -3.77 -14.96
CA PHE A 113 -2.96 -4.04 -15.72
C PHE A 113 -2.49 -5.49 -15.69
N LYS A 114 -2.94 -6.32 -14.74
CA LYS A 114 -2.55 -7.74 -14.56
C LYS A 114 -1.03 -7.98 -14.50
N PRO A 115 -0.26 -7.16 -13.77
CA PRO A 115 1.19 -7.28 -13.69
C PRO A 115 1.64 -8.52 -12.92
N ARG A 116 2.97 -8.70 -12.83
CA ARG A 116 3.59 -9.52 -11.79
C ARG A 116 3.83 -8.65 -10.57
N PHE A 117 3.56 -9.19 -9.39
CA PHE A 117 3.75 -8.51 -8.12
C PHE A 117 4.93 -9.06 -7.33
N THR A 118 5.72 -8.18 -6.74
CA THR A 118 6.60 -8.47 -5.61
C THR A 118 6.03 -7.70 -4.42
N LEU A 119 5.43 -8.43 -3.48
CA LEU A 119 4.83 -7.88 -2.27
C LEU A 119 5.90 -7.86 -1.18
N VAL A 120 6.22 -6.69 -0.67
CA VAL A 120 7.26 -6.50 0.34
C VAL A 120 6.64 -6.00 1.63
N ASP A 121 6.76 -6.75 2.72
CA ASP A 121 6.31 -6.35 4.05
C ASP A 121 7.12 -7.05 5.14
N ILE A 122 7.23 -6.44 6.32
CA ILE A 122 7.84 -7.06 7.51
C ILE A 122 6.87 -8.00 8.23
N GLU A 123 5.62 -8.07 7.75
CA GLU A 123 4.50 -8.84 8.28
C GLU A 123 4.02 -8.35 9.66
N GLN A 124 3.15 -9.11 10.31
CA GLN A 124 2.61 -8.75 11.61
C GLN A 124 3.72 -8.74 12.68
N THR A 125 3.77 -7.66 13.46
CA THR A 125 4.66 -7.49 14.61
C THR A 125 3.84 -7.34 15.88
N ASP A 126 4.47 -7.58 17.06
CA ASP A 126 3.83 -7.40 18.36
C ASP A 126 3.45 -5.93 18.59
N ASP A 127 4.23 -5.00 18.03
CA ASP A 127 4.00 -3.57 18.11
C ASP A 127 3.14 -3.09 16.92
N GLN A 128 1.87 -2.76 17.21
CA GLN A 128 0.95 -2.19 16.22
C GLN A 128 0.75 -0.71 16.54
N TYR A 129 1.32 0.18 15.71
CA TYR A 129 1.19 1.62 15.90
C TYR A 129 1.00 2.36 14.57
N HIS A 130 0.27 3.47 14.63
CA HIS A 130 0.04 4.35 13.47
C HIS A 130 0.95 5.59 13.46
N ALA A 131 2.01 5.59 14.26
CA ALA A 131 2.94 6.69 14.38
C ALA A 131 4.16 6.48 13.46
N TRP A 132 4.97 7.54 13.32
CA TRP A 132 6.28 7.43 12.71
C TRP A 132 7.25 6.70 13.64
N ALA A 133 8.00 5.76 13.09
CA ALA A 133 9.09 5.06 13.78
C ALA A 133 10.27 4.83 12.83
N ASN A 134 11.38 4.30 13.35
CA ASN A 134 12.53 3.95 12.52
C ASN A 134 12.29 2.68 11.69
N THR A 135 11.34 1.84 12.13
CA THR A 135 10.89 0.63 11.42
C THR A 135 9.37 0.66 11.27
N GLY A 136 8.84 0.01 10.23
CA GLY A 136 7.40 -0.14 10.06
C GLY A 136 6.76 -1.03 11.12
N ALA A 137 5.46 -0.85 11.37
CA ALA A 137 4.62 -1.81 12.09
C ALA A 137 3.85 -2.66 11.08
N GLY A 138 3.84 -3.97 11.28
CA GLY A 138 3.16 -4.91 10.39
C GLY A 138 1.74 -5.24 10.87
N TYR A 139 0.78 -5.17 9.96
CA TYR A 139 -0.64 -5.45 10.22
C TYR A 139 -1.17 -6.60 9.39
N ALA A 140 -0.33 -7.26 8.62
CA ALA A 140 -0.77 -8.27 7.67
C ALA A 140 0.23 -9.43 7.57
N SER A 141 -0.24 -10.52 7.01
CA SER A 141 0.61 -11.62 6.58
C SER A 141 0.77 -11.55 5.06
N LEU A 142 1.99 -11.73 4.58
CA LEU A 142 2.27 -11.81 3.15
C LEU A 142 1.55 -12.98 2.47
N ASP A 143 1.34 -14.07 3.20
CA ASP A 143 0.55 -15.21 2.70
C ASP A 143 -0.92 -14.81 2.50
N GLN A 144 -1.50 -14.00 3.40
CA GLN A 144 -2.86 -13.48 3.24
C GLN A 144 -2.97 -12.48 2.10
N ALA A 145 -1.98 -11.60 1.94
CA ALA A 145 -1.91 -10.67 0.81
C ALA A 145 -1.84 -11.42 -0.54
N ALA A 146 -0.99 -12.44 -0.62
CA ALA A 146 -0.89 -13.29 -1.80
C ALA A 146 -2.18 -14.09 -2.05
N ALA A 147 -2.79 -14.66 -0.99
CA ALA A 147 -4.05 -15.40 -1.09
C ALA A 147 -5.19 -14.51 -1.61
N LEU A 148 -5.26 -13.26 -1.14
CA LEU A 148 -6.26 -12.29 -1.60
C LEU A 148 -6.11 -12.02 -3.10
N LEU A 149 -4.91 -11.77 -3.60
CA LEU A 149 -4.66 -11.58 -5.03
C LEU A 149 -4.99 -12.84 -5.85
N HIS A 150 -4.62 -14.03 -5.36
CA HIS A 150 -4.91 -15.28 -6.04
C HIS A 150 -6.41 -15.57 -6.13
N GLY A 151 -7.15 -15.39 -5.04
CA GLY A 151 -8.60 -15.56 -5.03
C GLY A 151 -9.35 -14.56 -5.92
N ASN A 152 -8.70 -13.44 -6.25
CA ASN A 152 -9.20 -12.43 -7.18
C ASN A 152 -8.55 -12.51 -8.58
N GLY A 153 -8.00 -13.67 -8.95
CA GLY A 153 -7.62 -14.00 -10.31
C GLY A 153 -6.14 -13.84 -10.67
N ALA A 154 -5.29 -13.40 -9.74
CA ALA A 154 -3.85 -13.36 -10.02
C ALA A 154 -3.24 -14.77 -10.01
N ALA A 155 -2.53 -15.14 -11.06
CA ALA A 155 -1.86 -16.44 -11.14
C ALA A 155 -0.79 -16.58 -10.04
N LYS A 156 -0.66 -17.75 -9.42
CA LYS A 156 0.33 -18.02 -8.36
C LYS A 156 1.77 -17.66 -8.78
N THR A 157 2.12 -17.91 -10.03
CA THR A 157 3.44 -17.59 -10.60
C THR A 157 3.69 -16.09 -10.78
N LYS A 158 2.68 -15.26 -10.60
CA LYS A 158 2.76 -13.80 -10.75
C LYS A 158 2.85 -13.04 -9.43
N VAL A 159 2.76 -13.70 -8.28
CA VAL A 159 2.81 -13.05 -6.97
C VAL A 159 3.97 -13.64 -6.17
N ARG A 160 4.93 -12.79 -5.81
CA ARG A 160 6.11 -13.14 -5.02
C ARG A 160 6.12 -12.35 -3.72
N PRO A 161 5.82 -12.96 -2.57
CA PRO A 161 5.97 -12.31 -1.27
C PRO A 161 7.44 -12.29 -0.85
N ILE A 162 7.87 -11.19 -0.23
CA ILE A 162 9.23 -11.01 0.34
C ILE A 162 9.12 -10.32 1.69
N ASN A 163 9.56 -11.00 2.75
CA ASN A 163 9.83 -10.35 4.03
C ASN A 163 11.34 -10.04 4.11
N PRO A 164 11.74 -8.75 4.04
CA PRO A 164 13.16 -8.37 4.03
C PRO A 164 13.88 -8.73 5.34
N GLY A 165 13.17 -8.78 6.47
CA GLY A 165 13.72 -9.20 7.75
C GLY A 165 14.04 -10.69 7.80
N LYS A 166 13.25 -11.54 7.10
CA LYS A 166 13.47 -13.00 7.03
C LYS A 166 14.40 -13.41 5.89
N SER A 167 14.51 -12.57 4.86
CA SER A 167 15.28 -12.85 3.65
C SER A 167 16.16 -11.67 3.26
N PRO A 168 17.20 -11.34 4.04
CA PRO A 168 18.14 -10.29 3.71
C PRO A 168 18.74 -10.53 2.31
N GLY A 169 18.80 -9.51 1.50
CA GLY A 169 19.30 -9.61 0.12
C GLY A 169 18.29 -10.07 -0.92
N ALA A 170 17.08 -10.52 -0.54
CA ALA A 170 16.02 -10.87 -1.51
C ALA A 170 15.55 -9.69 -2.39
N MET A 171 15.85 -8.47 -1.93
CA MET A 171 15.59 -7.22 -2.65
C MET A 171 16.71 -6.83 -3.62
N THR A 172 17.89 -7.44 -3.50
CA THR A 172 19.08 -7.09 -4.30
C THR A 172 18.85 -7.39 -5.77
N GLY A 173 19.07 -6.39 -6.62
CA GLY A 173 18.93 -6.52 -8.08
C GLY A 173 17.49 -6.61 -8.59
N LEU A 174 16.51 -6.44 -7.73
CA LEU A 174 15.11 -6.33 -8.18
C LEU A 174 14.93 -5.11 -9.07
N LYS A 175 14.06 -5.25 -10.06
CA LYS A 175 13.61 -4.19 -10.96
C LYS A 175 12.12 -4.36 -11.19
N ALA A 176 11.42 -3.25 -11.36
CA ALA A 176 10.01 -3.23 -11.73
C ALA A 176 9.71 -2.06 -12.66
N ASP A 177 8.63 -2.18 -13.43
CA ASP A 177 8.11 -1.07 -14.21
C ASP A 177 7.45 -0.03 -13.30
N LEU A 178 6.89 -0.48 -12.16
CA LEU A 178 6.27 0.36 -11.15
C LEU A 178 6.67 -0.10 -9.74
N LEU A 179 7.16 0.83 -8.93
CA LEU A 179 7.35 0.64 -7.50
C LEU A 179 6.37 1.56 -6.76
N VAL A 180 5.61 1.01 -5.83
CA VAL A 180 4.66 1.77 -5.02
C VAL A 180 4.95 1.61 -3.53
N SER A 181 4.57 2.62 -2.74
CA SER A 181 4.48 2.52 -1.29
C SER A 181 3.38 3.46 -0.80
N PHE A 182 2.22 2.88 -0.46
CA PHE A 182 1.06 3.63 0.01
C PHE A 182 1.02 3.62 1.55
N TYR A 183 1.08 4.82 2.15
CA TYR A 183 1.04 5.01 3.61
C TYR A 183 2.03 4.12 4.38
N SER A 184 3.21 3.84 3.81
CA SER A 184 4.22 2.98 4.40
C SER A 184 5.59 3.63 4.38
N CYS A 185 6.46 3.28 3.46
CA CYS A 185 7.81 3.85 3.30
C CYS A 185 7.73 5.34 2.91
N GLY A 186 8.41 6.22 3.66
CA GLY A 186 8.29 7.67 3.50
C GLY A 186 7.10 8.29 4.24
N PHE A 187 6.20 7.45 4.77
CA PHE A 187 5.02 7.88 5.52
C PHE A 187 5.10 7.50 7.00
N HIS A 188 5.43 6.27 7.34
CA HIS A 188 5.58 5.78 8.71
C HIS A 188 7.03 5.61 9.12
N TYR A 189 7.94 5.36 8.18
CA TYR A 189 9.37 5.17 8.39
C TYR A 189 10.17 5.72 7.19
N PRO A 190 11.51 5.92 7.33
CA PRO A 190 12.37 6.46 6.27
C PRO A 190 12.41 5.61 5.00
N VAL A 191 12.81 6.23 3.88
CA VAL A 191 12.98 5.53 2.59
C VAL A 191 14.34 4.82 2.47
N ASP A 192 15.21 4.97 3.45
CA ASP A 192 16.64 4.64 3.40
C ASP A 192 16.89 3.20 2.95
N ASP A 193 16.20 2.23 3.53
CA ASP A 193 16.36 0.81 3.20
C ASP A 193 15.97 0.45 1.76
N TYR A 194 15.19 1.32 1.10
CA TYR A 194 14.67 1.09 -0.24
C TYR A 194 15.10 2.13 -1.27
N ALA A 195 15.88 3.13 -0.86
CA ALA A 195 16.27 4.25 -1.72
C ALA A 195 17.06 3.78 -2.95
N GLU A 196 17.99 2.84 -2.80
CA GLU A 196 18.74 2.29 -3.93
C GLU A 196 17.84 1.56 -4.93
N LEU A 197 16.85 0.81 -4.45
CA LEU A 197 15.87 0.14 -5.31
C LEU A 197 15.00 1.15 -6.06
N MET A 198 14.57 2.23 -5.39
CA MET A 198 13.79 3.31 -6.00
C MET A 198 14.59 4.00 -7.11
N VAL A 199 15.84 4.40 -6.80
CA VAL A 199 16.73 5.04 -7.77
C VAL A 199 17.02 4.10 -8.95
N ALA A 200 17.33 2.83 -8.70
CA ALA A 200 17.57 1.85 -9.76
C ALA A 200 16.34 1.59 -10.65
N THR A 201 15.13 1.62 -10.05
CA THR A 201 13.86 1.53 -10.80
C THR A 201 13.71 2.73 -11.75
N LEU A 202 13.95 3.95 -11.27
CA LEU A 202 13.88 5.17 -12.08
C LEU A 202 14.94 5.19 -13.19
N GLN A 203 16.18 4.81 -12.87
CA GLN A 203 17.26 4.72 -13.86
C GLN A 203 17.00 3.68 -14.96
N ALA A 204 16.19 2.68 -14.66
CA ALA A 204 15.76 1.69 -15.64
C ALA A 204 14.53 2.14 -16.48
N GLY A 205 14.08 3.39 -16.33
CA GLY A 205 12.90 3.93 -17.00
C GLY A 205 11.56 3.57 -16.33
N GLY A 206 11.59 3.02 -15.12
CA GLY A 206 10.39 2.69 -14.35
C GLY A 206 9.78 3.91 -13.67
N THR A 207 8.70 3.66 -12.95
CA THR A 207 7.96 4.67 -12.16
C THR A 207 8.00 4.31 -10.69
N VAL A 208 8.16 5.32 -9.82
CA VAL A 208 8.08 5.20 -8.36
C VAL A 208 6.95 6.08 -7.85
N CYS A 209 5.98 5.53 -7.10
CA CYS A 209 4.87 6.28 -6.51
C CYS A 209 4.88 6.13 -4.99
N LEU A 210 4.98 7.25 -4.29
CA LEU A 210 5.16 7.29 -2.83
C LEU A 210 4.15 8.21 -2.17
N ASP A 211 3.60 7.77 -1.03
CA ASP A 211 2.98 8.66 -0.06
C ASP A 211 4.04 9.18 0.91
N LEU A 212 4.19 10.48 0.99
CA LEU A 212 5.23 11.13 1.78
C LEU A 212 4.63 12.05 2.84
N ARG A 213 5.12 11.98 4.08
CA ARG A 213 4.76 12.97 5.10
C ARG A 213 5.57 14.25 4.93
N LYS A 214 4.90 15.40 4.91
CA LYS A 214 5.56 16.71 4.81
C LYS A 214 6.61 16.98 5.90
N ARG A 215 6.40 16.44 7.11
CA ARG A 215 7.38 16.56 8.20
C ARG A 215 8.67 15.76 7.94
N TYR A 216 8.59 14.68 7.15
CA TYR A 216 9.75 13.87 6.81
C TYR A 216 10.73 14.61 5.91
N LEU A 217 10.26 15.43 4.98
CA LEU A 217 11.11 16.31 4.16
C LEU A 217 12.07 17.19 4.98
N ARG A 218 11.74 17.46 6.25
CA ARG A 218 12.51 18.31 7.16
C ARG A 218 13.43 17.53 8.11
N ARG A 219 13.28 16.21 8.20
CA ARG A 219 14.00 15.35 9.17
C ARG A 219 15.13 14.57 8.55
N ASP A 220 14.96 14.12 7.33
CA ASP A 220 15.94 13.34 6.57
C ASP A 220 15.93 13.81 5.11
N PRO A 221 16.56 14.98 4.84
CA PRO A 221 16.48 15.58 3.52
C PRO A 221 17.32 14.84 2.48
N ASP A 222 18.46 14.23 2.85
CA ASP A 222 19.48 13.83 1.87
C ASP A 222 19.07 12.57 1.09
N THR A 223 18.67 11.49 1.76
CA THR A 223 18.28 10.24 1.08
C THR A 223 17.00 10.45 0.28
N LEU A 224 15.98 11.09 0.88
CA LEU A 224 14.73 11.38 0.20
C LEU A 224 14.94 12.35 -0.97
N ALA A 225 15.76 13.40 -0.80
CA ALA A 225 16.09 14.35 -1.86
C ALA A 225 16.75 13.66 -3.06
N ARG A 226 17.66 12.71 -2.81
CA ARG A 226 18.28 11.88 -3.86
C ARG A 226 17.25 11.07 -4.64
N VAL A 227 16.30 10.43 -3.95
CA VAL A 227 15.21 9.68 -4.61
C VAL A 227 14.34 10.61 -5.44
N LEU A 228 13.92 11.76 -4.88
CA LEU A 228 13.08 12.74 -5.57
C LEU A 228 13.78 13.37 -6.79
N ALA A 229 15.10 13.50 -6.77
CA ALA A 229 15.89 14.03 -7.88
C ALA A 229 16.19 13.00 -8.98
N ALA A 230 15.97 11.69 -8.72
CA ALA A 230 16.31 10.62 -9.65
C ALA A 230 15.31 10.46 -10.81
N GLY A 231 14.15 11.12 -10.76
CA GLY A 231 13.12 11.07 -11.81
C GLY A 231 12.36 12.38 -11.95
N ARG A 232 11.61 12.48 -13.05
CA ARG A 232 10.70 13.62 -13.27
C ARG A 232 9.50 13.48 -12.31
N ARG A 233 9.32 14.47 -11.45
CA ARG A 233 8.29 14.49 -10.42
C ARG A 233 6.96 15.00 -10.94
N THR A 234 5.88 14.31 -10.56
CA THR A 234 4.48 14.75 -10.69
C THR A 234 3.78 14.55 -9.35
N ASP A 235 3.24 15.63 -8.79
CA ASP A 235 2.46 15.55 -7.56
C ASP A 235 1.03 15.13 -7.90
N LEU A 236 0.60 13.98 -7.39
CA LEU A 236 -0.69 13.38 -7.69
C LEU A 236 -1.78 13.83 -6.74
N PHE A 237 -1.43 14.00 -5.47
CA PHE A 237 -2.36 14.32 -4.40
C PHE A 237 -1.63 15.06 -3.28
N GLU A 238 -2.33 15.95 -2.58
CA GLU A 238 -1.81 16.65 -1.41
C GLU A 238 -2.89 16.89 -0.36
N ASP A 239 -2.53 16.67 0.91
CA ASP A 239 -3.29 17.09 2.07
C ASP A 239 -2.42 17.97 3.02
N PRO A 240 -2.96 18.50 4.12
CA PRO A 240 -2.19 19.33 5.05
C PRO A 240 -0.94 18.65 5.64
N ARG A 241 -0.90 17.31 5.72
CA ARG A 241 0.16 16.54 6.40
C ARG A 241 1.01 15.71 5.48
N SER A 242 0.50 15.37 4.30
CA SER A 242 1.12 14.45 3.35
C SER A 242 0.88 14.85 1.90
N PHE A 243 1.57 14.18 1.01
CA PHE A 243 1.36 14.26 -0.42
C PHE A 243 1.77 12.95 -1.08
N ARG A 244 1.15 12.69 -2.23
CA ARG A 244 1.55 11.57 -3.10
C ARG A 244 2.30 12.10 -4.30
N VAL A 245 3.44 11.49 -4.59
CA VAL A 245 4.28 11.83 -5.73
C VAL A 245 4.48 10.61 -6.63
N ALA A 246 4.39 10.82 -7.93
CA ALA A 246 4.92 9.91 -8.94
C ALA A 246 6.24 10.48 -9.47
N LEU A 247 7.27 9.63 -9.49
CA LEU A 247 8.55 9.89 -10.11
C LEU A 247 8.65 8.97 -11.32
N HIS A 248 8.98 9.51 -12.48
CA HIS A 248 9.13 8.74 -13.71
C HIS A 248 10.54 8.86 -14.23
N GLY A 249 11.18 7.73 -14.51
CA GLY A 249 12.48 7.68 -15.15
C GLY A 249 12.41 8.15 -16.62
N GLY A 250 13.42 8.85 -17.08
CA GLY A 250 13.55 9.33 -18.46
C GLY A 250 14.09 8.27 -19.40
#